data_d1ac76fe10512a82f10ae7a920aa0ac4
#
_entry.id   d1ac76fe10512a82f10ae7a920aa0ac4
#
_cell.length_a   1.000
_cell.length_b   1.000
_cell.length_c   1.000
_cell.angle_alpha   90.00
_cell.angle_beta   90.00
_cell.angle_gamma   90.00
#
_symmetry.space_group_name_H-M   'P 1'
#
loop_
_entity.id
_entity.type
_entity.pdbx_description
1 polymer ?
#
loop_
_entity_poly.entity_id
_entity_poly.type
_entity_poly.pdbx_seq_one_letter_code
_entity_poly.pdbx_strand_id
1 'polypeptide(L)'
;MNIFVLDDNPITAAKQHCDKHVVKMIIESAQMLSTAHRMLDGKETRRPSNSGKRIVQYWEMDSERMEKSLYKAVHMKHPCTIWTMESSANYRWHWKLFNQLCDEYTHRYKKVHETDIKLRRILWSFPNNIPYGPMTPFRQAMFEDCKMSDTVKAYRKFYHKKPFKMVWTRRDTPSWYSYK
;
A
#
# COMPACT_ATOMS: atom_id res chain seq x y z
N MET A 1 -3.45 -1.04 -8.41
CA MET A 1 -2.79 -1.15 -7.09
C MET A 1 -1.30 -0.90 -7.27
N ASN A 2 -0.64 -0.22 -6.34
CA ASN A 2 0.80 0.05 -6.42
C ASN A 2 1.31 0.54 -5.05
N ILE A 3 2.64 0.67 -4.87
CA ILE A 3 3.26 1.28 -3.68
C ILE A 3 3.81 2.67 -4.03
N PHE A 4 4.26 2.89 -5.27
CA PHE A 4 4.98 4.09 -5.72
C PHE A 4 6.17 4.46 -4.83
N VAL A 5 7.24 3.71 -4.99
CA VAL A 5 8.52 3.96 -4.28
C VAL A 5 9.19 5.21 -4.86
N LEU A 6 8.77 6.39 -4.40
CA LEU A 6 9.29 7.68 -4.90
C LEU A 6 10.58 8.10 -4.19
N ASP A 7 10.91 7.40 -3.11
CA ASP A 7 12.14 7.55 -2.33
C ASP A 7 12.39 6.26 -1.54
N ASP A 8 13.64 5.94 -1.21
CA ASP A 8 13.96 4.78 -0.37
C ASP A 8 13.45 4.95 1.07
N ASN A 9 13.40 6.18 1.54
CA ASN A 9 12.78 6.51 2.81
C ASN A 9 11.25 6.61 2.65
N PRO A 10 10.45 5.77 3.33
CA PRO A 10 9.00 5.75 3.17
C PRO A 10 8.31 7.04 3.60
N ILE A 11 8.91 7.80 4.54
CA ILE A 11 8.37 9.08 4.99
C ILE A 11 8.53 10.13 3.88
N THR A 12 9.70 10.19 3.26
CA THR A 12 9.96 11.07 2.11
C THR A 12 9.11 10.65 0.92
N ALA A 13 9.02 9.36 0.63
CA ALA A 13 8.17 8.83 -0.45
C ALA A 13 6.72 9.29 -0.28
N ALA A 14 6.14 9.19 0.93
CA ALA A 14 4.78 9.64 1.21
C ALA A 14 4.58 11.13 0.92
N LYS A 15 5.51 11.98 1.35
CA LYS A 15 5.48 13.44 1.11
C LYS A 15 5.54 13.78 -0.38
N GLN A 16 6.23 12.96 -1.17
CA GLN A 16 6.37 13.14 -2.61
C GLN A 16 5.16 12.65 -3.42
N HIS A 17 4.20 11.94 -2.82
CA HIS A 17 2.97 11.59 -3.51
C HIS A 17 2.14 12.84 -3.82
N CYS A 18 1.60 12.92 -5.04
CA CYS A 18 0.65 13.97 -5.39
C CYS A 18 -0.69 13.78 -4.68
N ASP A 19 -1.53 14.80 -4.63
CA ASP A 19 -2.80 14.81 -3.89
C ASP A 19 -3.70 13.62 -4.21
N LYS A 20 -3.90 13.32 -5.49
CA LYS A 20 -4.70 12.17 -5.93
C LYS A 20 -4.15 10.85 -5.40
N HIS A 21 -2.83 10.73 -5.36
CA HIS A 21 -2.19 9.50 -4.86
C HIS A 21 -2.20 9.42 -3.34
N VAL A 22 -2.05 10.51 -2.61
CA VAL A 22 -2.17 10.49 -1.14
C VAL A 22 -3.49 9.85 -0.73
N VAL A 23 -4.62 10.32 -1.28
CA VAL A 23 -5.95 9.76 -0.98
C VAL A 23 -6.07 8.29 -1.36
N LYS A 24 -5.68 7.96 -2.58
CA LYS A 24 -5.85 6.62 -3.15
C LYS A 24 -4.92 5.59 -2.50
N MET A 25 -3.65 5.95 -2.27
CA MET A 25 -2.64 5.01 -1.78
C MET A 25 -2.82 4.63 -0.32
N ILE A 26 -3.51 5.41 0.49
CA ILE A 26 -3.95 5.00 1.84
C ILE A 26 -4.80 3.73 1.74
N ILE A 27 -5.79 3.72 0.84
CA ILE A 27 -6.69 2.56 0.66
C ILE A 27 -5.91 1.37 0.10
N GLU A 28 -5.11 1.58 -0.96
CA GLU A 28 -4.36 0.50 -1.61
C GLU A 28 -3.31 -0.12 -0.67
N SER A 29 -2.60 0.69 0.12
CA SER A 29 -1.65 0.19 1.12
C SER A 29 -2.36 -0.60 2.22
N ALA A 30 -3.46 -0.09 2.75
CA ALA A 30 -4.24 -0.80 3.75
C ALA A 30 -4.83 -2.12 3.22
N GLN A 31 -5.21 -2.18 1.94
CA GLN A 31 -5.66 -3.41 1.29
C GLN A 31 -4.52 -4.44 1.19
N MET A 32 -3.31 -4.02 0.78
CA MET A 32 -2.16 -4.93 0.68
C MET A 32 -1.69 -5.42 2.06
N LEU A 33 -1.63 -4.53 3.06
CA LEU A 33 -1.28 -4.89 4.43
C LEU A 33 -2.33 -5.81 5.07
N SER A 34 -3.64 -5.53 4.87
CA SER A 34 -4.72 -6.42 5.31
C SER A 34 -4.66 -7.78 4.60
N THR A 35 -4.32 -7.80 3.32
CA THR A 35 -4.14 -9.03 2.55
C THR A 35 -3.00 -9.86 3.12
N ALA A 36 -1.89 -9.22 3.54
CA ALA A 36 -0.77 -9.90 4.18
C ALA A 36 -1.22 -10.62 5.48
N HIS A 37 -1.96 -9.95 6.36
CA HIS A 37 -2.51 -10.59 7.55
C HIS A 37 -3.41 -11.78 7.21
N ARG A 38 -4.35 -11.59 6.29
CA ARG A 38 -5.30 -12.65 5.93
C ARG A 38 -4.63 -13.85 5.29
N MET A 39 -3.69 -13.64 4.39
CA MET A 39 -3.02 -14.74 3.69
C MET A 39 -2.01 -15.48 4.56
N LEU A 40 -1.34 -14.80 5.49
CA LEU A 40 -0.32 -15.41 6.33
C LEU A 40 -0.89 -16.04 7.61
N ASP A 41 -1.90 -15.41 8.20
CA ASP A 41 -2.45 -15.83 9.50
C ASP A 41 -3.88 -16.37 9.41
N GLY A 42 -4.60 -16.09 8.34
CA GLY A 42 -5.99 -16.49 8.18
C GLY A 42 -6.15 -17.92 7.67
N LYS A 43 -7.27 -18.54 8.03
CA LYS A 43 -7.67 -19.87 7.52
C LYS A 43 -8.38 -19.70 6.16
N GLU A 44 -7.85 -20.34 5.14
CA GLU A 44 -8.48 -20.32 3.82
C GLU A 44 -9.82 -21.06 3.86
N THR A 45 -10.86 -20.41 3.36
CA THR A 45 -12.24 -20.92 3.26
C THR A 45 -12.87 -20.53 1.93
N ARG A 46 -14.05 -21.06 1.66
CA ARG A 46 -14.87 -20.68 0.52
C ARG A 46 -16.24 -20.26 1.01
N ARG A 47 -16.70 -19.09 0.55
CA ARG A 47 -18.03 -18.59 0.91
C ARG A 47 -18.71 -17.88 -0.25
N PRO A 48 -20.03 -17.70 -0.23
CA PRO A 48 -20.73 -16.91 -1.23
C PRO A 48 -20.18 -15.47 -1.29
N SER A 49 -20.11 -14.92 -2.49
CA SER A 49 -19.84 -13.48 -2.68
C SER A 49 -20.94 -12.64 -2.03
N ASN A 50 -20.72 -11.33 -1.86
CA ASN A 50 -21.72 -10.43 -1.27
C ASN A 50 -23.07 -10.45 -2.03
N SER A 51 -23.06 -10.74 -3.34
CA SER A 51 -24.27 -10.88 -4.15
C SER A 51 -24.86 -12.30 -4.15
N GLY A 52 -24.21 -13.26 -3.48
CA GLY A 52 -24.59 -14.68 -3.50
C GLY A 52 -24.36 -15.42 -4.81
N LYS A 53 -24.01 -14.71 -5.90
CA LYS A 53 -23.96 -15.27 -7.26
C LYS A 53 -22.78 -16.21 -7.55
N ARG A 54 -21.76 -16.21 -6.72
CA ARG A 54 -20.57 -17.06 -6.91
C ARG A 54 -19.91 -17.39 -5.58
N ILE A 55 -19.21 -18.52 -5.51
CA ILE A 55 -18.35 -18.86 -4.39
C ILE A 55 -17.00 -18.18 -4.60
N VAL A 56 -16.49 -17.52 -3.58
CA VAL A 56 -15.21 -16.83 -3.58
C VAL A 56 -14.27 -17.40 -2.52
N GLN A 57 -13.00 -17.39 -2.81
CA GLN A 57 -11.94 -17.70 -1.86
C GLN A 57 -11.88 -16.61 -0.79
N TYR A 58 -11.72 -16.99 0.45
CA TYR A 58 -11.68 -16.09 1.59
C TYR A 58 -10.70 -16.60 2.64
N TRP A 59 -10.15 -15.71 3.44
CA TRP A 59 -9.26 -16.03 4.56
C TRP A 59 -9.88 -15.46 5.84
N GLU A 60 -10.35 -16.35 6.71
CA GLU A 60 -10.95 -16.01 8.00
C GLU A 60 -9.88 -15.81 9.04
N MET A 61 -10.00 -14.74 9.83
CA MET A 61 -9.12 -14.48 10.96
C MET A 61 -9.71 -15.11 12.22
N ASP A 62 -8.90 -15.77 13.04
CA ASP A 62 -9.34 -16.33 14.33
C ASP A 62 -9.78 -15.23 15.31
N SER A 63 -9.14 -14.07 15.26
CA SER A 63 -9.52 -12.91 16.06
C SER A 63 -10.73 -12.21 15.46
N GLU A 64 -11.86 -12.18 16.19
CA GLU A 64 -13.08 -11.47 15.79
C GLU A 64 -12.81 -10.00 15.47
N ARG A 65 -11.95 -9.34 16.27
CA ARG A 65 -11.53 -7.95 16.02
C ARG A 65 -10.82 -7.80 14.67
N MET A 66 -9.87 -8.69 14.36
CA MET A 66 -9.14 -8.68 13.08
C MET A 66 -10.10 -8.99 11.93
N GLU A 67 -10.99 -9.99 12.10
CA GLU A 67 -11.96 -10.37 11.10
C GLU A 67 -12.88 -9.21 10.69
N LYS A 68 -13.40 -8.45 11.66
CA LYS A 68 -14.28 -7.30 11.43
C LYS A 68 -13.55 -6.06 10.88
N SER A 69 -12.28 -5.90 11.22
CA SER A 69 -11.53 -4.68 10.90
C SER A 69 -10.79 -4.75 9.59
N LEU A 70 -10.07 -5.85 9.32
CA LEU A 70 -9.23 -5.98 8.13
C LEU A 70 -10.06 -5.97 6.85
N TYR A 71 -9.55 -5.33 5.83
CA TYR A 71 -10.10 -5.48 4.48
C TYR A 71 -9.98 -6.94 4.02
N LYS A 72 -10.87 -7.32 3.11
CA LYS A 72 -10.81 -8.64 2.46
C LYS A 72 -9.48 -8.76 1.69
N ALA A 73 -8.96 -9.99 1.59
CA ALA A 73 -7.80 -10.25 0.74
C ALA A 73 -8.13 -9.94 -0.71
N VAL A 74 -7.33 -9.09 -1.33
CA VAL A 74 -7.49 -8.66 -2.73
C VAL A 74 -6.13 -8.61 -3.43
N HIS A 75 -6.13 -8.81 -4.73
CA HIS A 75 -4.92 -8.71 -5.55
C HIS A 75 -3.72 -9.50 -4.98
N MET A 76 -3.96 -10.70 -4.48
CA MET A 76 -2.99 -11.54 -3.77
C MET A 76 -1.73 -11.85 -4.60
N LYS A 77 -1.88 -11.96 -5.92
CA LYS A 77 -0.78 -12.22 -6.87
C LYS A 77 -0.11 -10.94 -7.40
N HIS A 78 -0.55 -9.76 -6.93
CA HIS A 78 0.05 -8.52 -7.39
C HIS A 78 1.49 -8.38 -6.85
N PRO A 79 2.48 -7.96 -7.67
CA PRO A 79 3.88 -7.89 -7.24
C PRO A 79 4.11 -7.13 -5.93
N CYS A 80 3.45 -5.98 -5.73
CA CYS A 80 3.57 -5.21 -4.48
C CYS A 80 2.94 -5.92 -3.27
N THR A 81 1.87 -6.71 -3.46
CA THR A 81 1.27 -7.51 -2.38
C THR A 81 2.20 -8.64 -1.96
N ILE A 82 2.77 -9.35 -2.95
CA ILE A 82 3.76 -10.40 -2.72
C ILE A 82 4.96 -9.82 -1.97
N TRP A 83 5.52 -8.71 -2.47
CA TRP A 83 6.66 -8.03 -1.83
C TRP A 83 6.37 -7.66 -0.37
N THR A 84 5.17 -7.17 -0.06
CA THR A 84 4.76 -6.82 1.32
C THR A 84 4.83 -8.02 2.26
N MET A 85 4.59 -9.24 1.75
CA MET A 85 4.59 -10.49 2.52
C MET A 85 5.93 -11.21 2.56
N GLU A 86 6.91 -10.82 1.74
CA GLU A 86 8.19 -11.53 1.62
C GLU A 86 9.05 -11.45 2.88
N SER A 87 8.98 -10.34 3.63
CA SER A 87 9.73 -10.21 4.88
C SER A 87 9.11 -9.20 5.85
N SER A 88 9.46 -9.35 7.12
CA SER A 88 9.08 -8.39 8.17
C SER A 88 9.60 -6.98 7.89
N ALA A 89 10.78 -6.84 7.28
CA ALA A 89 11.32 -5.53 6.91
C ALA A 89 10.54 -4.87 5.77
N ASN A 90 10.08 -5.64 4.74
CA ASN A 90 9.21 -5.15 3.68
C ASN A 90 7.87 -4.66 4.24
N TYR A 91 7.23 -5.47 5.07
CA TYR A 91 5.98 -5.11 5.73
C TYR A 91 6.15 -3.82 6.53
N ARG A 92 7.23 -3.71 7.33
CA ARG A 92 7.50 -2.52 8.15
C ARG A 92 7.72 -1.28 7.30
N TRP A 93 8.43 -1.38 6.19
CA TRP A 93 8.61 -0.27 5.25
C TRP A 93 7.26 0.18 4.67
N HIS A 94 6.45 -0.79 4.21
CA HIS A 94 5.13 -0.50 3.64
C HIS A 94 4.18 0.10 4.69
N TRP A 95 4.19 -0.41 5.92
CA TRP A 95 3.41 0.18 7.00
C TRP A 95 3.85 1.62 7.30
N LYS A 96 5.15 1.91 7.32
CA LYS A 96 5.66 3.27 7.50
C LYS A 96 5.18 4.21 6.40
N LEU A 97 5.16 3.74 5.14
CA LEU A 97 4.59 4.50 4.01
C LEU A 97 3.10 4.78 4.23
N PHE A 98 2.32 3.75 4.56
CA PHE A 98 0.88 3.89 4.86
C PHE A 98 0.63 4.88 6.00
N ASN A 99 1.35 4.73 7.11
CA ASN A 99 1.24 5.61 8.27
C ASN A 99 1.51 7.07 7.88
N GLN A 100 2.58 7.32 7.13
CA GLN A 100 2.92 8.69 6.71
C GLN A 100 1.95 9.24 5.65
N LEU A 101 1.38 8.41 4.78
CA LEU A 101 0.33 8.85 3.85
C LEU A 101 -0.93 9.31 4.60
N CYS A 102 -1.29 8.66 5.72
CA CYS A 102 -2.37 9.09 6.60
C CYS A 102 -2.08 10.47 7.21
N ASP A 103 -0.83 10.70 7.67
CA ASP A 103 -0.40 12.00 8.17
C ASP A 103 -0.40 13.07 7.07
N GLU A 104 0.04 12.73 5.85
CA GLU A 104 -0.03 13.63 4.69
C GLU A 104 -1.48 14.01 4.34
N TYR A 105 -2.39 13.06 4.39
CA TYR A 105 -3.81 13.34 4.17
C TYR A 105 -4.34 14.36 5.19
N THR A 106 -4.06 14.14 6.47
CA THR A 106 -4.47 15.06 7.54
C THR A 106 -3.80 16.43 7.40
N HIS A 107 -2.51 16.46 7.04
CA HIS A 107 -1.79 17.71 6.80
C HIS A 107 -2.40 18.53 5.66
N ARG A 108 -2.71 17.87 4.52
CA ARG A 108 -3.21 18.55 3.31
C ARG A 108 -4.67 18.95 3.41
N TYR A 109 -5.52 18.06 3.92
CA TYR A 109 -6.98 18.22 3.87
C TYR A 109 -7.62 18.61 5.20
N LYS A 110 -6.86 18.61 6.31
CA LYS A 110 -7.35 18.90 7.67
C LYS A 110 -8.48 17.96 8.11
N LYS A 111 -8.45 16.73 7.61
CA LYS A 111 -9.40 15.64 7.90
C LYS A 111 -8.63 14.36 8.15
N VAL A 112 -9.20 13.46 8.94
CA VAL A 112 -8.66 12.11 9.14
C VAL A 112 -9.34 11.17 8.14
N HIS A 113 -8.55 10.34 7.47
CA HIS A 113 -9.07 9.38 6.49
C HIS A 113 -9.74 8.20 7.21
N GLU A 114 -10.92 7.72 6.74
CA GLU A 114 -11.66 6.60 7.36
C GLU A 114 -10.81 5.32 7.51
N THR A 115 -9.99 5.02 6.52
CA THR A 115 -9.07 3.87 6.57
C THR A 115 -8.01 4.04 7.67
N ASP A 116 -7.57 5.26 7.94
CA ASP A 116 -6.67 5.60 9.04
C ASP A 116 -7.30 5.26 10.39
N ILE A 117 -8.49 5.81 10.64
CA ILE A 117 -9.25 5.55 11.88
C ILE A 117 -9.42 4.05 12.10
N LYS A 118 -9.77 3.33 11.05
CA LYS A 118 -10.07 1.90 11.11
C LYS A 118 -8.83 1.02 11.29
N LEU A 119 -7.72 1.31 10.60
CA LEU A 119 -6.68 0.31 10.37
C LEU A 119 -5.27 0.70 10.83
N ARG A 120 -4.94 1.98 11.02
CA ARG A 120 -3.56 2.40 11.35
C ARG A 120 -2.99 1.60 12.53
N ARG A 121 -3.75 1.50 13.61
CA ARG A 121 -3.31 0.82 14.84
C ARG A 121 -3.23 -0.71 14.68
N ILE A 122 -4.16 -1.29 13.93
CA ILE A 122 -4.21 -2.75 13.71
C ILE A 122 -3.04 -3.18 12.85
N LEU A 123 -2.78 -2.47 11.77
CA LEU A 123 -1.73 -2.79 10.81
C LEU A 123 -0.31 -2.48 11.32
N TRP A 124 -0.15 -1.85 12.50
CA TRP A 124 1.14 -1.68 13.15
C TRP A 124 1.82 -3.01 13.48
N SER A 125 1.04 -3.99 13.92
CA SER A 125 1.52 -5.32 14.23
C SER A 125 1.81 -6.09 12.95
N PHE A 126 2.83 -6.94 12.98
CA PHE A 126 3.09 -7.88 11.89
C PHE A 126 2.06 -9.01 11.86
N PRO A 127 1.78 -9.62 10.71
CA PRO A 127 1.26 -10.98 10.67
C PRO A 127 2.19 -11.91 11.46
N ASN A 128 1.62 -12.87 12.23
CA ASN A 128 2.40 -13.77 13.05
C ASN A 128 3.33 -14.68 12.22
N ASN A 129 2.84 -15.08 11.05
CA ASN A 129 3.55 -15.99 10.15
C ASN A 129 4.36 -15.28 9.05
N ILE A 130 4.63 -13.98 9.20
CA ILE A 130 5.48 -13.29 8.22
C ILE A 130 6.94 -13.76 8.35
N PRO A 131 7.63 -14.07 7.23
CA PRO A 131 9.05 -14.41 7.29
C PRO A 131 9.86 -13.29 7.93
N TYR A 132 10.60 -13.60 8.99
CA TYR A 132 11.53 -12.64 9.58
C TYR A 132 12.77 -12.50 8.71
N GLY A 133 13.11 -11.28 8.28
CA GLY A 133 14.26 -11.08 7.40
C GLY A 133 14.46 -9.63 6.96
N PRO A 134 15.57 -9.40 6.24
CA PRO A 134 15.91 -8.09 5.70
C PRO A 134 14.94 -7.67 4.59
N MET A 135 15.04 -6.41 4.20
CA MET A 135 14.27 -5.88 3.09
C MET A 135 14.76 -6.47 1.76
N THR A 136 13.82 -6.97 0.96
CA THR A 136 14.09 -7.46 -0.41
C THR A 136 13.97 -6.31 -1.41
N PRO A 137 14.54 -6.43 -2.62
CA PRO A 137 14.41 -5.43 -3.66
C PRO A 137 12.95 -5.11 -3.98
N PHE A 138 12.62 -3.83 -4.12
CA PHE A 138 11.27 -3.40 -4.46
C PHE A 138 10.80 -3.98 -5.80
N ARG A 139 9.52 -4.33 -5.88
CA ARG A 139 8.89 -4.77 -7.13
C ARG A 139 8.44 -3.56 -7.95
N GLN A 140 8.77 -3.56 -9.23
CA GLN A 140 8.41 -2.50 -10.18
C GLN A 140 7.11 -2.86 -10.91
N ALA A 141 5.96 -2.52 -10.30
CA ALA A 141 4.64 -2.74 -10.88
C ALA A 141 4.26 -1.59 -11.84
N MET A 142 4.86 -1.58 -13.01
CA MET A 142 4.70 -0.53 -14.03
C MET A 142 4.94 -1.07 -15.44
N PHE A 143 4.74 -0.22 -16.46
CA PHE A 143 5.06 -0.55 -17.84
C PHE A 143 6.55 -0.86 -18.02
N GLU A 144 6.88 -1.77 -18.92
CA GLU A 144 8.26 -2.24 -19.15
C GLU A 144 9.22 -1.09 -19.48
N ASP A 145 8.78 -0.15 -20.28
CA ASP A 145 9.57 1.02 -20.68
C ASP A 145 9.86 2.02 -19.54
N CYS A 146 9.21 1.85 -18.39
CA CYS A 146 9.51 2.64 -17.18
C CYS A 146 10.50 1.93 -16.27
N LYS A 147 10.67 0.61 -16.39
CA LYS A 147 11.52 -0.18 -15.50
C LYS A 147 13.00 0.19 -15.66
N MET A 148 13.71 0.21 -14.55
CA MET A 148 15.12 0.57 -14.47
C MET A 148 15.78 -0.22 -13.33
N SER A 149 17.13 -0.30 -13.33
CA SER A 149 17.88 -0.87 -12.21
C SER A 149 17.63 -0.13 -10.89
N ASP A 150 17.53 1.19 -10.96
CA ASP A 150 17.14 2.05 -9.84
C ASP A 150 15.61 2.15 -9.77
N THR A 151 15.02 1.54 -8.75
CA THR A 151 13.58 1.50 -8.58
C THR A 151 12.95 2.87 -8.31
N VAL A 152 13.62 3.74 -7.57
CA VAL A 152 13.13 5.10 -7.31
C VAL A 152 13.03 5.89 -8.61
N LYS A 153 14.08 5.84 -9.44
CA LYS A 153 14.06 6.48 -10.77
C LYS A 153 12.98 5.89 -11.67
N ALA A 154 12.78 4.56 -11.64
CA ALA A 154 11.73 3.88 -12.39
C ALA A 154 10.33 4.40 -12.00
N TYR A 155 10.03 4.50 -10.70
CA TYR A 155 8.76 5.02 -10.21
C TYR A 155 8.57 6.50 -10.51
N ARG A 156 9.62 7.33 -10.44
CA ARG A 156 9.57 8.74 -10.83
C ARG A 156 9.29 8.89 -12.32
N LYS A 157 9.92 8.08 -13.19
CA LYS A 157 9.62 8.01 -14.62
C LYS A 157 8.17 7.59 -14.89
N PHE A 158 7.69 6.58 -14.16
CA PHE A 158 6.31 6.14 -14.26
C PHE A 158 5.31 7.22 -13.78
N TYR A 159 5.70 8.04 -12.82
CA TYR A 159 4.90 9.19 -12.36
C TYR A 159 4.69 10.20 -13.48
N HIS A 160 5.73 10.54 -14.25
CA HIS A 160 5.62 11.45 -15.40
C HIS A 160 4.70 10.95 -16.52
N LYS A 161 4.43 9.64 -16.60
CA LYS A 161 3.51 9.06 -17.58
C LYS A 161 2.03 9.13 -17.17
N LYS A 162 1.70 9.64 -15.99
CA LYS A 162 0.31 9.73 -15.57
C LYS A 162 -0.43 10.80 -16.40
N PRO A 163 -1.65 10.49 -16.92
CA PRO A 163 -2.36 11.36 -17.85
C PRO A 163 -3.13 12.48 -17.13
N PHE A 164 -2.58 13.05 -16.07
CA PHE A 164 -3.20 14.16 -15.34
C PHE A 164 -2.15 15.06 -14.72
N LYS A 165 -2.48 16.34 -14.59
CA LYS A 165 -1.67 17.31 -13.85
C LYS A 165 -1.61 16.92 -12.38
N MET A 166 -0.40 16.81 -11.82
CA MET A 166 -0.19 16.54 -10.43
C MET A 166 -0.12 17.82 -9.61
N VAL A 167 -0.66 17.78 -8.41
CA VAL A 167 -0.70 18.91 -7.47
C VAL A 167 -0.25 18.39 -6.10
N TRP A 168 0.41 19.24 -5.34
CA TRP A 168 0.88 18.99 -3.96
C TRP A 168 0.37 20.09 -3.05
N THR A 169 -0.87 20.00 -2.59
CA THR A 169 -1.48 20.97 -1.67
C THR A 169 -0.67 21.04 -0.36
N ARG A 170 -0.25 22.24 0.04
CA ARG A 170 0.55 22.50 1.25
C ARG A 170 1.89 21.75 1.30
N ARG A 171 2.45 21.44 0.17
CA ARG A 171 3.78 20.86 -0.03
C ARG A 171 4.41 21.45 -1.28
N ASP A 172 5.73 21.56 -1.26
CA ASP A 172 6.47 21.88 -2.48
C ASP A 172 6.40 20.73 -3.47
N THR A 173 6.35 21.08 -4.75
CA THR A 173 6.50 20.10 -5.82
C THR A 173 7.88 19.44 -5.69
N PRO A 174 7.98 18.10 -5.70
CA PRO A 174 9.27 17.43 -5.65
C PRO A 174 10.20 17.88 -6.77
N SER A 175 11.49 18.15 -6.45
CA SER A 175 12.47 18.68 -7.42
C SER A 175 12.67 17.82 -8.67
N TRP A 176 12.40 16.50 -8.57
CA TRP A 176 12.46 15.58 -9.70
C TRP A 176 11.24 15.63 -10.63
N TYR A 177 10.15 16.30 -10.21
CA TYR A 177 8.93 16.40 -11.03
C TYR A 177 8.89 17.71 -11.79
N SER A 178 8.84 17.62 -13.11
CA SER A 178 8.53 18.75 -14.01
C SER A 178 7.27 18.44 -14.80
N TYR A 179 6.34 19.37 -14.80
CA TYR A 179 5.19 19.26 -15.69
C TYR A 179 5.65 19.60 -17.12
N LYS A 180 5.50 18.64 -18.05
CA LYS A 180 5.71 18.84 -19.46
C LYS A 180 4.46 19.41 -20.12
#